data_f6158fc0bc9a4c9e601db2a5eefed00d
#
_entry.id   f6158fc0bc9a4c9e601db2a5eefed00d
#
_cell.length_a   1.000
_cell.length_b   1.000
_cell.length_c   1.000
_cell.angle_alpha   90.00
_cell.angle_beta   90.00
_cell.angle_gamma   90.00
#
_symmetry.space_group_name_H-M   'P 1'
#
loop_
_entity.id
_entity.type
_entity.pdbx_description
1 polymer ?
#
loop_
_entity_poly.entity_id
_entity_poly.type
_entity_poly.pdbx_seq_one_letter_code
_entity_poly.pdbx_strand_id
1 'polypeptide(L)'
;MRIHHSSRQRLMRIAVTVGPGLVVMFADADAGSLITSAQSGAEWGYRLLLMQIVLIPLLYIAQELSIRLALGTGKGYGELIRQRFGRGMAFLSLSTLIISCFGALLTQMSGLAGAGQLLNIPIWQTISLVVVLIFTMMWTGSYRSVEKIAIAFGLFGLAFLVVAWKAHPDMQQVVQQIQEMPMHDHRFLYLMAANLGTSIMPWTLIYQQSALLDKGLSLSHLKIARTETIIGATLCQLVQAAVLVAAAASFGQHGVVLETVPQIADAFTAVLGHTVGHIVFVIGMTGSAMVATIVVCLTAAWSVGEVLGVRHSLEQQPKDAPWFYMAFAVMLVLGGGLVCSGINLIHLSIATGVINALLLPIVLGFLYSLARTELPLSLRLGGYYGAVVCVLFVLTAGFGLYAGIAGILT
;
A
#
# COMPACT_ATOMS: atom_id res chain seq x y z
N MET A 1 27.59 -36.33 -3.89
CA MET A 1 27.74 -35.27 -2.83
C MET A 1 27.63 -33.84 -3.35
N ARG A 2 27.56 -33.57 -4.67
CA ARG A 2 27.44 -32.18 -5.26
C ARG A 2 26.00 -31.63 -5.34
N ILE A 3 24.97 -32.45 -5.24
CA ILE A 3 23.55 -32.06 -5.44
C ILE A 3 23.00 -31.35 -4.19
N HIS A 4 23.45 -31.69 -3.00
CA HIS A 4 22.96 -31.08 -1.73
C HIS A 4 23.48 -29.63 -1.50
N HIS A 5 24.66 -29.28 -2.02
CA HIS A 5 25.22 -27.92 -1.87
C HIS A 5 24.47 -26.88 -2.71
N SER A 6 23.98 -27.25 -3.88
CA SER A 6 23.24 -26.33 -4.76
C SER A 6 21.83 -25.98 -4.21
N SER A 7 21.13 -26.97 -3.64
CA SER A 7 19.81 -26.77 -3.05
C SER A 7 19.86 -25.89 -1.80
N ARG A 8 20.84 -26.10 -0.91
CA ARG A 8 21.02 -25.26 0.29
C ARG A 8 21.42 -23.83 -0.03
N GLN A 9 22.28 -23.62 -1.03
CA GLN A 9 22.65 -22.29 -1.51
C GLN A 9 21.46 -21.59 -2.18
N ARG A 10 20.62 -22.33 -2.92
CA ARG A 10 19.40 -21.82 -3.53
C ARG A 10 18.38 -21.40 -2.47
N LEU A 11 18.15 -22.23 -1.45
CA LEU A 11 17.30 -21.94 -0.31
C LEU A 11 17.80 -20.74 0.50
N MET A 12 19.11 -20.64 0.74
CA MET A 12 19.69 -19.47 1.41
C MET A 12 19.54 -18.19 0.59
N ARG A 13 19.72 -18.24 -0.74
CA ARG A 13 19.45 -17.08 -1.61
C ARG A 13 17.99 -16.66 -1.58
N ILE A 14 17.06 -17.62 -1.64
CA ILE A 14 15.63 -17.33 -1.50
C ILE A 14 15.34 -16.66 -0.16
N ALA A 15 15.82 -17.24 0.94
CA ALA A 15 15.60 -16.71 2.29
C ALA A 15 16.21 -15.31 2.52
N VAL A 16 17.30 -14.96 1.83
CA VAL A 16 17.90 -13.61 1.89
C VAL A 16 17.15 -12.62 1.02
N THR A 17 16.58 -13.05 -0.09
CA THR A 17 15.92 -12.16 -1.05
C THR A 17 14.47 -11.88 -0.65
N VAL A 18 13.75 -12.89 -0.14
CA VAL A 18 12.36 -12.78 0.28
C VAL A 18 12.25 -11.78 1.43
N GLY A 19 11.34 -10.85 1.29
CA GLY A 19 11.01 -9.85 2.32
C GLY A 19 10.51 -8.53 1.76
N PRO A 20 11.31 -7.75 1.03
CA PRO A 20 10.91 -6.40 0.60
C PRO A 20 9.60 -6.39 -0.21
N GLY A 21 9.41 -7.32 -1.14
CA GLY A 21 8.19 -7.43 -1.93
C GLY A 21 6.98 -7.88 -1.12
N LEU A 22 7.13 -8.86 -0.21
CA LEU A 22 6.05 -9.27 0.68
C LEU A 22 5.71 -8.18 1.69
N VAL A 23 6.70 -7.52 2.27
CA VAL A 23 6.47 -6.43 3.23
C VAL A 23 5.69 -5.30 2.59
N VAL A 24 6.07 -4.86 1.37
CA VAL A 24 5.34 -3.79 0.70
C VAL A 24 3.92 -4.21 0.34
N MET A 25 3.70 -5.45 -0.09
CA MET A 25 2.37 -5.92 -0.44
C MET A 25 1.46 -6.13 0.78
N PHE A 26 2.01 -6.57 1.91
CA PHE A 26 1.26 -6.59 3.17
C PHE A 26 0.98 -5.17 3.69
N ALA A 27 1.90 -4.23 3.45
CA ALA A 27 1.68 -2.83 3.78
C ALA A 27 0.67 -2.16 2.83
N ASP A 28 0.54 -2.64 1.60
CA ASP A 28 -0.42 -2.15 0.61
C ASP A 28 -1.87 -2.62 0.90
N ALA A 29 -2.02 -3.79 1.55
CA ALA A 29 -3.31 -4.23 2.15
C ALA A 29 -3.53 -3.51 3.49
N ASP A 30 -3.49 -2.21 3.49
CA ASP A 30 -3.45 -1.30 4.63
C ASP A 30 -4.84 -0.89 5.14
N ALA A 31 -4.90 -0.12 6.22
CA ALA A 31 -6.18 0.38 6.75
C ALA A 31 -6.95 1.21 5.72
N GLY A 32 -6.26 2.01 4.90
CA GLY A 32 -6.90 2.83 3.87
C GLY A 32 -7.58 1.99 2.79
N SER A 33 -6.88 0.99 2.28
CA SER A 33 -7.41 0.07 1.27
C SER A 33 -8.54 -0.81 1.83
N LEU A 34 -8.43 -1.28 3.08
CA LEU A 34 -9.47 -2.05 3.74
C LEU A 34 -10.74 -1.22 3.99
N ILE A 35 -10.61 0.02 4.48
CA ILE A 35 -11.72 0.95 4.69
C ILE A 35 -12.41 1.27 3.35
N THR A 36 -11.64 1.59 2.32
CA THR A 36 -12.18 1.92 0.99
C THR A 36 -12.89 0.73 0.36
N SER A 37 -12.35 -0.48 0.50
CA SER A 37 -12.97 -1.72 0.02
C SER A 37 -14.26 -2.04 0.78
N ALA A 38 -14.28 -1.87 2.11
CA ALA A 38 -15.47 -2.06 2.93
C ALA A 38 -16.58 -1.07 2.55
N GLN A 39 -16.23 0.22 2.38
CA GLN A 39 -17.17 1.26 1.95
C GLN A 39 -17.74 0.95 0.58
N SER A 40 -16.88 0.51 -0.35
CA SER A 40 -17.30 0.11 -1.71
C SER A 40 -18.30 -1.04 -1.69
N GLY A 41 -18.05 -2.06 -0.86
CA GLY A 41 -18.95 -3.19 -0.69
C GLY A 41 -20.28 -2.80 -0.03
N ALA A 42 -20.24 -1.96 1.00
CA ALA A 42 -21.43 -1.53 1.74
C ALA A 42 -22.36 -0.63 0.91
N GLU A 43 -21.82 0.30 0.13
CA GLU A 43 -22.60 1.21 -0.70
C GLU A 43 -23.05 0.61 -2.05
N TRP A 44 -22.15 -0.14 -2.70
CA TRP A 44 -22.33 -0.53 -4.11
C TRP A 44 -22.38 -2.04 -4.32
N GLY A 45 -22.38 -2.82 -3.25
CA GLY A 45 -22.37 -4.28 -3.36
C GLY A 45 -21.12 -4.80 -4.08
N TYR A 46 -21.30 -5.71 -5.02
CA TYR A 46 -20.18 -6.36 -5.74
C TYR A 46 -19.70 -5.59 -6.98
N ARG A 47 -20.24 -4.39 -7.29
CA ARG A 47 -19.93 -3.64 -8.53
C ARG A 47 -18.46 -3.32 -8.71
N LEU A 48 -17.73 -3.06 -7.62
CA LEU A 48 -16.30 -2.75 -7.65
C LEU A 48 -15.37 -3.98 -7.53
N LEU A 49 -15.92 -5.19 -7.43
CA LEU A 49 -15.13 -6.41 -7.27
C LEU A 49 -14.23 -6.69 -8.50
N LEU A 50 -14.74 -6.47 -9.71
CA LEU A 50 -13.95 -6.65 -10.94
C LEU A 50 -12.72 -5.73 -10.95
N MET A 51 -12.86 -4.52 -10.43
CA MET A 51 -11.76 -3.57 -10.34
C MET A 51 -10.59 -4.13 -9.51
N GLN A 52 -10.85 -4.79 -8.38
CA GLN A 52 -9.80 -5.41 -7.56
C GLN A 52 -9.00 -6.44 -8.35
N ILE A 53 -9.66 -7.22 -9.22
CA ILE A 53 -8.99 -8.22 -10.08
C ILE A 53 -8.14 -7.54 -11.16
N VAL A 54 -8.67 -6.50 -11.80
CA VAL A 54 -7.96 -5.73 -12.85
C VAL A 54 -6.73 -5.00 -12.28
N LEU A 55 -6.78 -4.60 -11.02
CA LEU A 55 -5.66 -3.93 -10.34
C LEU A 55 -4.47 -4.86 -10.07
N ILE A 56 -4.63 -6.19 -10.03
CA ILE A 56 -3.51 -7.13 -9.82
C ILE A 56 -2.40 -6.95 -10.87
N PRO A 57 -2.67 -7.09 -12.18
CA PRO A 57 -1.63 -6.92 -13.19
C PRO A 57 -1.10 -5.49 -13.26
N LEU A 58 -1.91 -4.48 -13.00
CA LEU A 58 -1.48 -3.07 -13.00
C LEU A 58 -0.50 -2.80 -11.86
N LEU A 59 -0.83 -3.22 -10.64
CA LEU A 59 0.04 -3.13 -9.47
C LEU A 59 1.35 -3.88 -9.71
N TYR A 60 1.28 -5.11 -10.21
CA TYR A 60 2.46 -5.91 -10.51
C TYR A 60 3.39 -5.21 -11.52
N ILE A 61 2.86 -4.67 -12.63
CA ILE A 61 3.67 -4.00 -13.66
C ILE A 61 4.37 -2.77 -13.06
N ALA A 62 3.66 -1.96 -12.29
CA ALA A 62 4.24 -0.77 -11.65
C ALA A 62 5.35 -1.14 -10.66
N GLN A 63 5.11 -2.13 -9.81
CA GLN A 63 6.10 -2.63 -8.85
C GLN A 63 7.29 -3.31 -9.54
N GLU A 64 7.06 -4.05 -10.63
CA GLU A 64 8.12 -4.70 -11.40
C GLU A 64 9.09 -3.70 -12.02
N LEU A 65 8.58 -2.56 -12.50
CA LEU A 65 9.43 -1.48 -12.99
C LEU A 65 10.28 -0.86 -11.87
N SER A 66 9.73 -0.69 -10.68
CA SER A 66 10.48 -0.21 -9.50
C SER A 66 11.60 -1.18 -9.12
N ILE A 67 11.32 -2.50 -9.10
CA ILE A 67 12.33 -3.55 -8.86
C ILE A 67 13.43 -3.48 -9.92
N ARG A 68 13.04 -3.37 -11.19
CA ARG A 68 13.96 -3.32 -12.32
C ARG A 68 14.86 -2.11 -12.24
N LEU A 69 14.32 -0.93 -11.88
CA LEU A 69 15.09 0.28 -11.66
C LEU A 69 16.05 0.13 -10.48
N ALA A 70 15.59 -0.35 -9.32
CA ALA A 70 16.45 -0.57 -8.16
C ALA A 70 17.65 -1.47 -8.49
N LEU A 71 17.37 -2.69 -8.95
CA LEU A 71 18.38 -3.72 -9.17
C LEU A 71 19.23 -3.46 -10.41
N GLY A 72 18.68 -2.75 -11.41
CA GLY A 72 19.37 -2.44 -12.67
C GLY A 72 20.29 -1.22 -12.60
N THR A 73 19.96 -0.24 -11.75
CA THR A 73 20.73 1.00 -11.63
C THR A 73 21.52 1.09 -10.32
N GLY A 74 21.11 0.38 -9.27
CA GLY A 74 21.68 0.51 -7.94
C GLY A 74 21.37 1.84 -7.26
N LYS A 75 20.34 2.58 -7.73
CA LYS A 75 19.99 3.92 -7.27
C LYS A 75 18.55 4.02 -6.83
N GLY A 76 18.27 4.92 -5.87
CA GLY A 76 16.94 5.24 -5.41
C GLY A 76 16.14 6.07 -6.43
N TYR A 77 14.81 6.06 -6.28
CA TYR A 77 13.92 6.76 -7.20
C TYR A 77 14.15 8.27 -7.21
N GLY A 78 14.27 8.90 -6.04
CA GLY A 78 14.54 10.32 -5.92
C GLY A 78 15.92 10.72 -6.49
N GLU A 79 16.92 9.85 -6.30
CA GLU A 79 18.26 10.05 -6.87
C GLU A 79 18.23 10.02 -8.41
N LEU A 80 17.54 9.04 -9.01
CA LEU A 80 17.38 8.92 -10.46
C LEU A 80 16.68 10.14 -11.07
N ILE A 81 15.60 10.62 -10.44
CA ILE A 81 14.90 11.82 -10.91
C ILE A 81 15.81 13.04 -10.81
N ARG A 82 16.55 13.21 -9.71
CA ARG A 82 17.48 14.32 -9.53
C ARG A 82 18.57 14.32 -10.61
N GLN A 83 19.11 13.15 -10.93
CA GLN A 83 20.18 13.01 -11.94
C GLN A 83 19.66 13.27 -13.36
N ARG A 84 18.46 12.77 -13.68
CA ARG A 84 17.91 12.84 -15.04
C ARG A 84 17.18 14.14 -15.35
N PHE A 85 16.36 14.62 -14.42
CA PHE A 85 15.45 15.75 -14.65
C PHE A 85 15.84 17.01 -13.83
N GLY A 86 16.85 16.91 -12.99
CA GLY A 86 17.33 18.01 -12.17
C GLY A 86 16.59 18.18 -10.84
N ARG A 87 17.06 19.14 -10.04
CA ARG A 87 16.58 19.36 -8.66
C ARG A 87 15.10 19.74 -8.59
N GLY A 88 14.61 20.58 -9.50
CA GLY A 88 13.21 21.03 -9.48
C GLY A 88 12.22 19.86 -9.59
N MET A 89 12.45 18.95 -10.53
CA MET A 89 11.61 17.75 -10.70
C MET A 89 11.77 16.75 -9.56
N ALA A 90 12.96 16.66 -8.96
CA ALA A 90 13.16 15.84 -7.76
C ALA A 90 12.36 16.39 -6.57
N PHE A 91 12.29 17.71 -6.38
CA PHE A 91 11.46 18.31 -5.34
C PHE A 91 9.95 18.14 -5.62
N LEU A 92 9.52 18.25 -6.89
CA LEU A 92 8.13 17.94 -7.25
C LEU A 92 7.77 16.50 -6.89
N SER A 93 8.62 15.54 -7.27
CA SER A 93 8.44 14.13 -6.94
C SER A 93 8.43 13.87 -5.43
N LEU A 94 9.35 14.49 -4.70
CA LEU A 94 9.40 14.40 -3.23
C LEU A 94 8.12 14.96 -2.60
N SER A 95 7.65 16.13 -3.04
CA SER A 95 6.41 16.72 -2.52
C SER A 95 5.20 15.82 -2.76
N THR A 96 5.08 15.26 -3.98
CA THR A 96 4.05 14.28 -4.32
C THR A 96 4.08 13.08 -3.37
N LEU A 97 5.27 12.56 -3.13
CA LEU A 97 5.47 11.41 -2.27
C LEU A 97 5.17 11.71 -0.81
N ILE A 98 5.64 12.85 -0.28
CA ILE A 98 5.37 13.25 1.11
C ILE A 98 3.87 13.44 1.35
N ILE A 99 3.14 14.03 0.40
CA ILE A 99 1.67 14.14 0.47
C ILE A 99 1.03 12.75 0.54
N SER A 100 1.45 11.85 -0.34
CA SER A 100 0.97 10.45 -0.36
C SER A 100 1.30 9.71 0.95
N CYS A 101 2.55 9.79 1.42
CA CYS A 101 2.97 9.18 2.68
C CYS A 101 2.21 9.74 3.88
N PHE A 102 2.03 11.06 3.94
CA PHE A 102 1.35 11.68 5.06
C PHE A 102 -0.14 11.31 5.10
N GLY A 103 -0.82 11.35 3.95
CA GLY A 103 -2.19 10.86 3.83
C GLY A 103 -2.31 9.38 4.23
N ALA A 104 -1.45 8.51 3.69
CA ALA A 104 -1.41 7.11 4.05
C ALA A 104 -1.18 6.91 5.56
N LEU A 105 -0.24 7.62 6.17
CA LEU A 105 0.01 7.55 7.61
C LEU A 105 -1.23 7.91 8.44
N LEU A 106 -1.95 8.96 8.05
CA LEU A 106 -3.21 9.33 8.70
C LEU A 106 -4.23 8.21 8.62
N THR A 107 -4.35 7.51 7.48
CA THR A 107 -5.28 6.38 7.34
C THR A 107 -4.87 5.18 8.20
N GLN A 108 -3.57 4.90 8.32
CA GLN A 108 -3.07 3.83 9.21
C GLN A 108 -3.39 4.12 10.68
N MET A 109 -3.04 5.32 11.13
CA MET A 109 -3.34 5.76 12.51
C MET A 109 -4.85 5.75 12.78
N SER A 110 -5.67 6.07 11.78
CA SER A 110 -7.13 5.98 11.84
C SER A 110 -7.63 4.56 12.03
N GLY A 111 -7.10 3.61 11.26
CA GLY A 111 -7.41 2.19 11.41
C GLY A 111 -7.04 1.64 12.78
N LEU A 112 -5.84 2.02 13.30
CA LEU A 112 -5.39 1.66 14.64
C LEU A 112 -6.27 2.27 15.73
N ALA A 113 -6.64 3.55 15.58
CA ALA A 113 -7.56 4.22 16.51
C ALA A 113 -8.91 3.52 16.55
N GLY A 114 -9.47 3.16 15.39
CA GLY A 114 -10.74 2.43 15.29
C GLY A 114 -10.67 1.03 15.90
N ALA A 115 -9.57 0.30 15.70
CA ALA A 115 -9.34 -0.98 16.36
C ALA A 115 -9.24 -0.84 17.89
N GLY A 116 -8.60 0.23 18.38
CA GLY A 116 -8.58 0.57 19.80
C GLY A 116 -9.95 0.88 20.38
N GLN A 117 -10.79 1.62 19.64
CA GLN A 117 -12.17 1.92 20.04
C GLN A 117 -13.02 0.65 20.22
N LEU A 118 -12.85 -0.35 19.36
CA LEU A 118 -13.51 -1.66 19.52
C LEU A 118 -13.10 -2.40 20.80
N LEU A 119 -11.91 -2.10 21.32
CA LEU A 119 -11.42 -2.61 22.60
C LEU A 119 -11.75 -1.69 23.80
N ASN A 120 -12.56 -0.64 23.58
CA ASN A 120 -12.88 0.41 24.55
C ASN A 120 -11.62 1.20 25.03
N ILE A 121 -10.58 1.30 24.20
CA ILE A 121 -9.39 2.09 24.48
C ILE A 121 -9.54 3.48 23.83
N PRO A 122 -9.34 4.57 24.56
CA PRO A 122 -9.39 5.92 23.99
C PRO A 122 -8.35 6.11 22.86
N ILE A 123 -8.71 6.90 21.83
CA ILE A 123 -7.89 7.14 20.64
C ILE A 123 -6.47 7.57 21.03
N TRP A 124 -6.34 8.56 21.96
CA TRP A 124 -5.05 9.08 22.35
C TRP A 124 -4.14 8.03 23.02
N GLN A 125 -4.71 7.09 23.80
CA GLN A 125 -3.94 6.00 24.41
C GLN A 125 -3.46 5.01 23.36
N THR A 126 -4.34 4.61 22.43
CA THR A 126 -4.00 3.73 21.31
C THR A 126 -2.87 4.32 20.48
N ILE A 127 -3.02 5.58 20.07
CA ILE A 127 -2.02 6.25 19.23
C ILE A 127 -0.70 6.46 19.97
N SER A 128 -0.74 6.86 21.24
CA SER A 128 0.49 6.99 22.04
C SER A 128 1.23 5.67 22.18
N LEU A 129 0.52 4.57 22.43
CA LEU A 129 1.09 3.23 22.52
C LEU A 129 1.75 2.83 21.19
N VAL A 130 1.07 3.04 20.07
CA VAL A 130 1.58 2.75 18.72
C VAL A 130 2.84 3.57 18.42
N VAL A 131 2.83 4.88 18.68
CA VAL A 131 3.99 5.75 18.48
C VAL A 131 5.19 5.28 19.29
N VAL A 132 5.01 4.98 20.59
CA VAL A 132 6.09 4.48 21.45
C VAL A 132 6.61 3.13 20.94
N LEU A 133 5.72 2.22 20.56
CA LEU A 133 6.11 0.89 20.06
C LEU A 133 6.95 1.01 18.77
N ILE A 134 6.52 1.84 17.83
CA ILE A 134 7.23 2.04 16.55
C ILE A 134 8.57 2.72 16.80
N PHE A 135 8.64 3.72 17.68
CA PHE A 135 9.92 4.33 18.06
C PHE A 135 10.89 3.33 18.66
N THR A 136 10.42 2.48 19.58
CA THR A 136 11.29 1.44 20.18
C THR A 136 11.78 0.45 19.14
N MET A 137 10.93 0.04 18.19
CA MET A 137 11.34 -0.83 17.09
C MET A 137 12.40 -0.17 16.20
N MET A 138 12.22 1.11 15.83
CA MET A 138 13.18 1.86 15.02
C MET A 138 14.52 2.06 15.74
N TRP A 139 14.51 2.20 17.04
CA TRP A 139 15.74 2.35 17.83
C TRP A 139 16.62 1.10 17.81
N THR A 140 16.06 -0.08 17.52
CA THR A 140 16.84 -1.31 17.36
C THR A 140 17.71 -1.32 16.10
N GLY A 141 17.45 -0.42 15.12
CA GLY A 141 18.30 -0.15 13.96
C GLY A 141 18.61 -1.36 13.08
N SER A 142 17.63 -2.25 12.86
CA SER A 142 17.84 -3.44 12.03
C SER A 142 16.69 -3.65 11.06
N TYR A 143 16.96 -3.50 9.77
CA TYR A 143 16.00 -3.80 8.69
C TYR A 143 15.41 -5.21 8.82
N ARG A 144 16.25 -6.21 9.15
CA ARG A 144 15.81 -7.61 9.29
C ARG A 144 14.79 -7.81 10.42
N SER A 145 14.90 -7.05 11.52
CA SER A 145 13.93 -7.12 12.62
C SER A 145 12.60 -6.51 12.20
N VAL A 146 12.64 -5.34 11.57
CA VAL A 146 11.45 -4.67 11.02
C VAL A 146 10.75 -5.56 9.99
N GLU A 147 11.50 -6.17 9.07
CA GLU A 147 10.98 -7.07 8.05
C GLU A 147 10.25 -8.29 8.63
N LYS A 148 10.84 -8.97 9.63
CA LYS A 148 10.22 -10.14 10.29
C LYS A 148 8.92 -9.79 11.00
N ILE A 149 8.91 -8.66 11.70
CA ILE A 149 7.73 -8.17 12.40
C ILE A 149 6.66 -7.76 11.40
N ALA A 150 7.03 -7.07 10.32
CA ALA A 150 6.12 -6.70 9.25
C ALA A 150 5.46 -7.92 8.59
N ILE A 151 6.23 -8.96 8.26
CA ILE A 151 5.69 -10.20 7.71
C ILE A 151 4.74 -10.88 8.71
N ALA A 152 5.12 -10.96 9.99
CA ALA A 152 4.28 -11.57 11.02
C ALA A 152 2.93 -10.85 11.16
N PHE A 153 2.94 -9.52 11.20
CA PHE A 153 1.71 -8.74 11.24
C PHE A 153 0.91 -8.83 9.93
N GLY A 154 1.58 -8.81 8.78
CA GLY A 154 0.92 -8.90 7.48
C GLY A 154 0.15 -10.22 7.27
N LEU A 155 0.64 -11.33 7.86
CA LEU A 155 -0.06 -12.62 7.82
C LEU A 155 -1.44 -12.56 8.51
N PHE A 156 -1.64 -11.68 9.49
CA PHE A 156 -2.95 -11.52 10.12
C PHE A 156 -4.00 -10.98 9.13
N GLY A 157 -3.59 -10.18 8.15
CA GLY A 157 -4.49 -9.69 7.09
C GLY A 157 -5.09 -10.83 6.23
N LEU A 158 -4.42 -11.99 6.15
CA LEU A 158 -4.95 -13.15 5.42
C LEU A 158 -6.21 -13.74 6.09
N ALA A 159 -6.46 -13.43 7.36
CA ALA A 159 -7.70 -13.84 8.03
C ALA A 159 -8.95 -13.29 7.33
N PHE A 160 -8.85 -12.15 6.62
CA PHE A 160 -9.96 -11.59 5.86
C PHE A 160 -10.42 -12.50 4.71
N LEU A 161 -9.55 -13.34 4.14
CA LEU A 161 -9.92 -14.32 3.12
C LEU A 161 -10.92 -15.36 3.65
N VAL A 162 -10.79 -15.73 4.92
CA VAL A 162 -11.72 -16.66 5.59
C VAL A 162 -13.12 -16.06 5.69
N VAL A 163 -13.20 -14.73 5.91
CA VAL A 163 -14.49 -14.01 6.01
C VAL A 163 -15.21 -14.05 4.66
N ALA A 164 -14.52 -13.74 3.56
CA ALA A 164 -15.11 -13.79 2.22
C ALA A 164 -15.59 -15.20 1.85
N TRP A 165 -14.81 -16.23 2.21
CA TRP A 165 -15.21 -17.62 1.98
C TRP A 165 -16.48 -17.98 2.76
N LYS A 166 -16.63 -17.54 3.99
CA LYS A 166 -17.83 -17.78 4.83
C LYS A 166 -19.03 -16.90 4.47
N ALA A 167 -18.82 -15.79 3.79
CA ALA A 167 -19.90 -14.90 3.36
C ALA A 167 -20.83 -15.53 2.31
N HIS A 168 -20.38 -16.60 1.63
CA HIS A 168 -21.13 -17.34 0.61
C HIS A 168 -21.88 -16.42 -0.38
N PRO A 169 -21.18 -15.53 -1.12
CA PRO A 169 -21.81 -14.61 -2.04
C PRO A 169 -22.60 -15.36 -3.13
N ASP A 170 -23.80 -14.86 -3.45
CA ASP A 170 -24.55 -15.38 -4.58
C ASP A 170 -23.87 -14.99 -5.90
N MET A 171 -23.33 -15.97 -6.60
CA MET A 171 -22.56 -15.75 -7.84
C MET A 171 -23.41 -15.15 -8.98
N GLN A 172 -24.72 -15.38 -9.01
CA GLN A 172 -25.61 -14.78 -10.01
C GLN A 172 -25.71 -13.25 -9.72
N GLN A 173 -25.92 -12.89 -8.46
CA GLN A 173 -25.94 -11.49 -8.04
C GLN A 173 -24.60 -10.79 -8.28
N VAL A 174 -23.50 -11.46 -8.00
CA VAL A 174 -22.14 -10.94 -8.28
C VAL A 174 -21.96 -10.60 -9.76
N VAL A 175 -22.28 -11.53 -10.66
CA VAL A 175 -22.14 -11.34 -12.11
C VAL A 175 -23.06 -10.22 -12.60
N GLN A 176 -24.32 -10.18 -12.14
CA GLN A 176 -25.28 -9.15 -12.53
C GLN A 176 -24.78 -7.76 -12.11
N GLN A 177 -24.37 -7.59 -10.84
CA GLN A 177 -23.94 -6.29 -10.33
C GLN A 177 -22.63 -5.81 -10.99
N ILE A 178 -21.71 -6.69 -11.35
CA ILE A 178 -20.49 -6.31 -12.10
C ILE A 178 -20.86 -5.74 -13.49
N GLN A 179 -21.93 -6.18 -14.11
CA GLN A 179 -22.38 -5.67 -15.41
C GLN A 179 -23.13 -4.33 -15.28
N GLU A 180 -23.70 -4.04 -14.12
CA GLU A 180 -24.52 -2.83 -13.85
C GLU A 180 -23.69 -1.75 -13.14
N MET A 181 -22.58 -1.28 -13.74
CA MET A 181 -21.75 -0.22 -13.15
C MET A 181 -22.36 1.16 -13.43
N PRO A 182 -22.72 1.96 -12.41
CA PRO A 182 -23.28 3.30 -12.58
C PRO A 182 -22.19 4.34 -12.85
N MET A 183 -21.57 4.30 -14.03
CA MET A 183 -20.45 5.18 -14.41
C MET A 183 -20.81 6.67 -14.51
N HIS A 184 -22.08 7.03 -14.36
CA HIS A 184 -22.55 8.43 -14.33
C HIS A 184 -22.74 8.94 -12.89
N ASP A 185 -22.67 8.07 -11.89
CA ASP A 185 -22.78 8.45 -10.49
C ASP A 185 -21.44 8.94 -9.94
N HIS A 186 -21.41 10.18 -9.45
CA HIS A 186 -20.19 10.82 -8.97
C HIS A 186 -19.61 10.14 -7.73
N ARG A 187 -20.48 9.64 -6.84
CA ARG A 187 -20.04 8.94 -5.63
C ARG A 187 -19.45 7.57 -5.97
N PHE A 188 -20.00 6.88 -6.97
CA PHE A 188 -19.40 5.66 -7.51
C PHE A 188 -18.01 5.92 -8.09
N LEU A 189 -17.87 6.99 -8.91
CA LEU A 189 -16.57 7.38 -9.47
C LEU A 189 -15.57 7.78 -8.38
N TYR A 190 -16.04 8.49 -7.34
CA TYR A 190 -15.19 8.84 -6.19
C TYR A 190 -14.61 7.60 -5.51
N LEU A 191 -15.42 6.57 -5.24
CA LEU A 191 -14.97 5.31 -4.67
C LEU A 191 -14.11 4.50 -5.65
N MET A 192 -14.37 4.53 -6.95
CA MET A 192 -13.49 3.94 -7.95
C MET A 192 -12.10 4.60 -7.92
N ALA A 193 -12.04 5.94 -7.89
CA ALA A 193 -10.78 6.66 -7.77
C ALA A 193 -10.05 6.32 -6.46
N ALA A 194 -10.79 6.25 -5.35
CA ALA A 194 -10.23 5.87 -4.06
C ALA A 194 -9.65 4.45 -4.08
N ASN A 195 -10.37 3.46 -4.63
CA ASN A 195 -9.86 2.08 -4.78
C ASN A 195 -8.61 2.02 -5.66
N LEU A 196 -8.58 2.77 -6.77
CA LEU A 196 -7.39 2.86 -7.61
C LEU A 196 -6.20 3.43 -6.84
N GLY A 197 -6.41 4.54 -6.15
CA GLY A 197 -5.34 5.24 -5.44
C GLY A 197 -4.91 4.58 -4.13
N THR A 198 -5.72 3.69 -3.55
CA THR A 198 -5.33 2.85 -2.40
C THR A 198 -4.69 1.53 -2.83
N SER A 199 -4.82 1.14 -4.10
CA SER A 199 -4.17 -0.06 -4.65
C SER A 199 -2.86 0.24 -5.36
N ILE A 200 -2.70 1.41 -5.99
CA ILE A 200 -1.45 1.84 -6.61
C ILE A 200 -1.01 3.13 -5.95
N MET A 201 -0.38 2.99 -4.80
CA MET A 201 0.08 4.14 -4.03
C MET A 201 1.49 4.58 -4.44
N PRO A 202 1.76 5.88 -4.58
CA PRO A 202 3.09 6.40 -4.87
C PRO A 202 4.18 5.86 -3.94
N TRP A 203 3.89 5.79 -2.65
CA TRP A 203 4.85 5.37 -1.64
C TRP A 203 5.21 3.87 -1.72
N THR A 204 4.29 2.97 -2.14
CA THR A 204 4.59 1.54 -2.25
C THR A 204 5.62 1.24 -3.33
N LEU A 205 5.54 1.97 -4.46
CA LEU A 205 6.48 1.84 -5.57
C LEU A 205 7.89 2.26 -5.16
N ILE A 206 8.00 3.34 -4.39
CA ILE A 206 9.28 3.89 -3.96
C ILE A 206 9.85 3.08 -2.80
N TYR A 207 9.01 2.66 -1.83
CA TYR A 207 9.44 1.76 -0.76
C TYR A 207 10.14 0.53 -1.31
N GLN A 208 9.53 -0.15 -2.28
CA GLN A 208 10.10 -1.38 -2.83
C GLN A 208 11.49 -1.13 -3.43
N GLN A 209 11.67 -0.01 -4.13
CA GLN A 209 12.96 0.36 -4.69
C GLN A 209 14.01 0.60 -3.59
N SER A 210 13.70 1.46 -2.63
CA SER A 210 14.62 1.81 -1.54
C SER A 210 14.93 0.62 -0.63
N ALA A 211 13.93 -0.22 -0.32
CA ALA A 211 14.10 -1.40 0.51
C ALA A 211 15.01 -2.47 -0.12
N LEU A 212 14.91 -2.68 -1.45
CA LEU A 212 15.79 -3.58 -2.17
C LEU A 212 17.25 -3.12 -2.12
N LEU A 213 17.46 -1.81 -2.22
CA LEU A 213 18.80 -1.19 -2.16
C LEU A 213 19.37 -1.23 -0.73
N ASP A 214 18.57 -0.88 0.26
CA ASP A 214 18.99 -0.89 1.69
C ASP A 214 19.36 -2.30 2.15
N LYS A 215 18.66 -3.33 1.60
CA LYS A 215 18.97 -4.75 1.82
C LYS A 215 20.22 -5.23 1.03
N GLY A 216 20.77 -4.40 0.16
CA GLY A 216 21.95 -4.73 -0.64
C GLY A 216 21.70 -5.77 -1.74
N LEU A 217 20.49 -5.85 -2.27
CA LEU A 217 20.14 -6.79 -3.34
C LEU A 217 20.66 -6.30 -4.71
N SER A 218 20.91 -7.24 -5.61
CA SER A 218 21.47 -7.00 -6.93
C SER A 218 20.68 -7.69 -8.05
N LEU A 219 21.03 -7.48 -9.30
CA LEU A 219 20.39 -8.09 -10.48
C LEU A 219 20.22 -9.61 -10.40
N SER A 220 21.12 -10.31 -9.70
CA SER A 220 21.01 -11.77 -9.53
C SER A 220 19.74 -12.19 -8.77
N HIS A 221 19.10 -11.26 -8.04
CA HIS A 221 17.90 -11.47 -7.25
C HIS A 221 16.61 -11.09 -8.00
N LEU A 222 16.70 -10.51 -9.20
CA LEU A 222 15.57 -9.98 -9.96
C LEU A 222 14.44 -10.99 -10.15
N LYS A 223 14.77 -12.26 -10.47
CA LYS A 223 13.75 -13.30 -10.69
C LYS A 223 12.94 -13.61 -9.42
N ILE A 224 13.63 -13.67 -8.29
CA ILE A 224 12.99 -13.97 -6.99
C ILE A 224 12.12 -12.78 -6.57
N ALA A 225 12.63 -11.55 -6.69
CA ALA A 225 11.90 -10.34 -6.37
C ALA A 225 10.61 -10.21 -7.21
N ARG A 226 10.65 -10.52 -8.51
CA ARG A 226 9.46 -10.55 -9.38
C ARG A 226 8.43 -11.58 -8.93
N THR A 227 8.89 -12.79 -8.58
CA THR A 227 7.99 -13.87 -8.12
C THR A 227 7.33 -13.50 -6.79
N GLU A 228 8.10 -12.92 -5.88
CA GLU A 228 7.60 -12.42 -4.60
C GLU A 228 6.54 -11.33 -4.80
N THR A 229 6.80 -10.39 -5.68
CA THR A 229 5.90 -9.27 -5.95
C THR A 229 4.59 -9.72 -6.62
N ILE A 230 4.60 -10.65 -7.58
CA ILE A 230 3.34 -11.13 -8.17
C ILE A 230 2.48 -11.88 -7.16
N ILE A 231 3.09 -12.69 -6.31
CA ILE A 231 2.39 -13.39 -5.22
C ILE A 231 1.81 -12.37 -4.25
N GLY A 232 2.62 -11.41 -3.81
CA GLY A 232 2.21 -10.39 -2.86
C GLY A 232 1.11 -9.48 -3.41
N ALA A 233 1.22 -9.00 -4.67
CA ALA A 233 0.20 -8.19 -5.32
C ALA A 233 -1.14 -8.94 -5.45
N THR A 234 -1.07 -10.23 -5.78
CA THR A 234 -2.27 -11.08 -5.85
C THR A 234 -2.91 -11.22 -4.48
N LEU A 235 -2.13 -11.53 -3.44
CA LEU A 235 -2.65 -11.66 -2.07
C LEU A 235 -3.22 -10.34 -1.55
N CYS A 236 -2.56 -9.21 -1.80
CA CYS A 236 -3.03 -7.88 -1.42
C CYS A 236 -4.42 -7.59 -2.00
N GLN A 237 -4.59 -7.74 -3.31
CA GLN A 237 -5.86 -7.49 -3.98
C GLN A 237 -6.95 -8.50 -3.60
N LEU A 238 -6.59 -9.75 -3.31
CA LEU A 238 -7.53 -10.74 -2.79
C LEU A 238 -8.02 -10.39 -1.38
N VAL A 239 -7.16 -9.85 -0.52
CA VAL A 239 -7.56 -9.36 0.81
C VAL A 239 -8.54 -8.20 0.67
N GLN A 240 -8.24 -7.22 -0.19
CA GLN A 240 -9.14 -6.09 -0.46
C GLN A 240 -10.49 -6.56 -1.03
N ALA A 241 -10.46 -7.48 -2.01
CA ALA A 241 -11.66 -8.10 -2.55
C ALA A 241 -12.47 -8.85 -1.48
N ALA A 242 -11.80 -9.54 -0.55
CA ALA A 242 -12.44 -10.26 0.54
C ALA A 242 -13.19 -9.33 1.50
N VAL A 243 -12.60 -8.18 1.82
CA VAL A 243 -13.25 -7.16 2.66
C VAL A 243 -14.45 -6.55 1.94
N LEU A 244 -14.31 -6.24 0.64
CA LEU A 244 -15.42 -5.78 -0.19
C LEU A 244 -16.58 -6.79 -0.20
N VAL A 245 -16.28 -8.08 -0.43
CA VAL A 245 -17.29 -9.15 -0.44
C VAL A 245 -17.98 -9.30 0.90
N ALA A 246 -17.24 -9.22 2.01
CA ALA A 246 -17.83 -9.28 3.36
C ALA A 246 -18.79 -8.12 3.61
N ALA A 247 -18.40 -6.90 3.26
CA ALA A 247 -19.26 -5.72 3.40
C ALA A 247 -20.46 -5.74 2.44
N ALA A 248 -20.28 -6.19 1.21
CA ALA A 248 -21.34 -6.34 0.22
C ALA A 248 -22.41 -7.37 0.68
N ALA A 249 -21.97 -8.50 1.21
CA ALA A 249 -22.87 -9.53 1.73
C ALA A 249 -23.70 -9.05 2.95
N SER A 250 -23.10 -8.17 3.78
CA SER A 250 -23.73 -7.68 5.01
C SER A 250 -24.60 -6.45 4.79
N PHE A 251 -24.20 -5.51 3.92
CA PHE A 251 -24.84 -4.20 3.77
C PHE A 251 -25.21 -3.83 2.32
N GLY A 252 -24.65 -4.50 1.32
CA GLY A 252 -24.72 -4.05 -0.08
C GLY A 252 -26.10 -4.05 -0.72
N GLN A 253 -27.11 -4.64 -0.06
CA GLN A 253 -28.51 -4.56 -0.51
C GLN A 253 -29.19 -3.25 -0.11
N HIS A 254 -28.64 -2.52 0.86
CA HIS A 254 -29.23 -1.33 1.45
C HIS A 254 -28.50 -0.03 1.09
N GLY A 255 -27.36 -0.10 0.43
CA GLY A 255 -26.56 1.08 0.05
C GLY A 255 -26.09 1.89 1.27
N VAL A 256 -25.53 1.22 2.29
CA VAL A 256 -25.16 1.84 3.56
C VAL A 256 -23.83 2.60 3.44
N VAL A 257 -23.83 3.85 3.87
CA VAL A 257 -22.61 4.63 4.06
C VAL A 257 -22.06 4.34 5.46
N LEU A 258 -20.84 3.82 5.51
CA LEU A 258 -20.13 3.58 6.77
C LEU A 258 -19.51 4.89 7.26
N GLU A 259 -19.69 5.23 8.51
CA GLU A 259 -19.16 6.48 9.11
C GLU A 259 -18.05 6.24 10.11
N THR A 260 -17.95 5.03 10.64
CA THR A 260 -16.97 4.68 11.67
C THR A 260 -16.29 3.35 11.39
N VAL A 261 -15.04 3.21 11.82
CA VAL A 261 -14.28 1.95 11.70
C VAL A 261 -14.98 0.78 12.45
N PRO A 262 -15.58 0.97 13.62
CA PRO A 262 -16.40 -0.07 14.26
C PRO A 262 -17.55 -0.59 13.37
N GLN A 263 -18.24 0.26 12.60
CA GLN A 263 -19.28 -0.20 11.67
C GLN A 263 -18.71 -1.14 10.57
N ILE A 264 -17.45 -0.96 10.18
CA ILE A 264 -16.80 -1.91 9.28
C ILE A 264 -16.67 -3.28 9.96
N ALA A 265 -16.33 -3.31 11.25
CA ALA A 265 -16.25 -4.57 12.00
C ALA A 265 -17.60 -5.30 12.06
N ASP A 266 -18.73 -4.59 12.00
CA ASP A 266 -20.06 -5.20 11.98
C ASP A 266 -20.28 -6.08 10.74
N ALA A 267 -19.67 -5.76 9.60
CA ALA A 267 -19.68 -6.62 8.42
C ALA A 267 -19.04 -7.98 8.69
N PHE A 268 -18.00 -8.01 9.51
CA PHE A 268 -17.31 -9.25 9.88
C PHE A 268 -18.07 -10.02 10.95
N THR A 269 -18.72 -9.32 11.89
CA THR A 269 -19.54 -9.94 12.93
C THR A 269 -20.80 -10.57 12.36
N ALA A 270 -21.38 -9.98 11.32
CA ALA A 270 -22.52 -10.56 10.60
C ALA A 270 -22.18 -11.91 9.95
N VAL A 271 -20.95 -12.09 9.46
CA VAL A 271 -20.50 -13.31 8.78
C VAL A 271 -19.95 -14.35 9.74
N LEU A 272 -19.13 -13.95 10.72
CA LEU A 272 -18.37 -14.85 11.62
C LEU A 272 -18.98 -14.99 13.01
N GLY A 273 -20.02 -14.21 13.34
CA GLY A 273 -20.53 -14.03 14.69
C GLY A 273 -19.74 -12.99 15.49
N HIS A 274 -20.37 -12.45 16.52
CA HIS A 274 -19.91 -11.27 17.25
C HIS A 274 -18.44 -11.39 17.75
N THR A 275 -18.13 -12.44 18.51
CA THR A 275 -16.80 -12.58 19.13
C THR A 275 -15.69 -12.81 18.10
N VAL A 276 -15.90 -13.77 17.17
CA VAL A 276 -14.87 -14.14 16.18
C VAL A 276 -14.68 -13.00 15.16
N GLY A 277 -15.77 -12.39 14.70
CA GLY A 277 -15.73 -11.26 13.76
C GLY A 277 -14.94 -10.08 14.31
N HIS A 278 -15.21 -9.67 15.56
CA HIS A 278 -14.45 -8.62 16.24
C HIS A 278 -12.97 -8.94 16.37
N ILE A 279 -12.62 -10.15 16.82
CA ILE A 279 -11.21 -10.55 16.99
C ILE A 279 -10.47 -10.54 15.65
N VAL A 280 -11.07 -11.14 14.62
CA VAL A 280 -10.47 -11.20 13.27
C VAL A 280 -10.26 -9.80 12.73
N PHE A 281 -11.27 -8.91 12.87
CA PHE A 281 -11.15 -7.54 12.41
C PHE A 281 -10.06 -6.75 13.15
N VAL A 282 -10.06 -6.78 14.48
CA VAL A 282 -9.07 -6.05 15.30
C VAL A 282 -7.65 -6.53 15.00
N ILE A 283 -7.42 -7.84 14.94
CA ILE A 283 -6.10 -8.41 14.66
C ILE A 283 -5.67 -8.07 13.24
N GLY A 284 -6.54 -8.27 12.24
CA GLY A 284 -6.24 -7.99 10.84
C GLY A 284 -5.97 -6.51 10.58
N MET A 285 -6.82 -5.62 11.06
CA MET A 285 -6.68 -4.18 10.94
C MET A 285 -5.42 -3.67 11.65
N THR A 286 -5.18 -4.10 12.89
CA THR A 286 -3.99 -3.70 13.66
C THR A 286 -2.72 -4.18 12.97
N GLY A 287 -2.71 -5.44 12.50
CA GLY A 287 -1.56 -6.00 11.80
C GLY A 287 -1.22 -5.24 10.54
N SER A 288 -2.18 -5.07 9.64
CA SER A 288 -2.01 -4.33 8.37
C SER A 288 -1.59 -2.88 8.60
N ALA A 289 -2.28 -2.17 9.50
CA ALA A 289 -1.99 -0.77 9.78
C ALA A 289 -0.63 -0.55 10.46
N MET A 290 -0.18 -1.45 11.33
CA MET A 290 1.16 -1.39 11.95
C MET A 290 2.26 -1.53 10.91
N VAL A 291 2.16 -2.53 10.01
CA VAL A 291 3.13 -2.71 8.93
C VAL A 291 3.19 -1.46 8.06
N ALA A 292 2.04 -0.98 7.60
CA ALA A 292 1.95 0.18 6.72
C ALA A 292 2.48 1.45 7.40
N THR A 293 2.22 1.67 8.69
CA THR A 293 2.77 2.82 9.43
C THR A 293 4.29 2.84 9.39
N ILE A 294 4.93 1.70 9.66
CA ILE A 294 6.39 1.57 9.64
C ILE A 294 6.92 1.85 8.22
N VAL A 295 6.33 1.19 7.23
CA VAL A 295 6.76 1.24 5.83
C VAL A 295 6.59 2.65 5.24
N VAL A 296 5.49 3.32 5.51
CA VAL A 296 5.21 4.69 5.05
C VAL A 296 6.21 5.70 5.64
N CYS A 297 6.47 5.61 6.95
CA CYS A 297 7.46 6.49 7.61
C CYS A 297 8.88 6.23 7.09
N LEU A 298 9.26 4.97 6.84
CA LEU A 298 10.54 4.62 6.21
C LEU A 298 10.66 5.19 4.80
N THR A 299 9.60 5.06 3.99
CA THR A 299 9.59 5.58 2.61
C THR A 299 9.80 7.09 2.59
N ALA A 300 9.10 7.83 3.45
CA ALA A 300 9.29 9.26 3.57
C ALA A 300 10.72 9.62 3.97
N ALA A 301 11.29 8.91 4.96
CA ALA A 301 12.64 9.15 5.45
C ALA A 301 13.72 8.83 4.39
N TRP A 302 13.60 7.72 3.66
CA TRP A 302 14.51 7.38 2.55
C TRP A 302 14.44 8.43 1.44
N SER A 303 13.24 8.82 1.04
CA SER A 303 13.05 9.74 -0.08
C SER A 303 13.58 11.15 0.20
N VAL A 304 13.44 11.63 1.44
CA VAL A 304 14.08 12.87 1.87
C VAL A 304 15.60 12.75 1.72
N GLY A 305 16.18 11.65 2.17
CA GLY A 305 17.62 11.40 2.06
C GLY A 305 18.11 11.31 0.62
N GLU A 306 17.39 10.59 -0.25
CA GLU A 306 17.70 10.43 -1.67
C GLU A 306 17.71 11.78 -2.43
N VAL A 307 16.70 12.60 -2.20
CA VAL A 307 16.56 13.91 -2.87
C VAL A 307 17.57 14.93 -2.33
N LEU A 308 17.78 14.96 -1.02
CA LEU A 308 18.76 15.87 -0.41
C LEU A 308 20.22 15.40 -0.62
N GLY A 309 20.43 14.10 -0.88
CA GLY A 309 21.76 13.50 -1.04
C GLY A 309 22.50 13.32 0.29
N VAL A 310 21.75 13.12 1.37
CA VAL A 310 22.30 12.83 2.70
C VAL A 310 22.21 11.32 3.01
N ARG A 311 22.93 10.86 4.04
CA ARG A 311 22.86 9.46 4.47
C ARG A 311 21.46 9.08 4.92
N HIS A 312 20.97 7.92 4.43
CA HIS A 312 19.57 7.49 4.61
C HIS A 312 19.46 5.96 4.59
N SER A 313 19.94 5.28 5.61
CA SER A 313 19.81 3.83 5.75
C SER A 313 19.37 3.46 7.15
N LEU A 314 18.52 2.44 7.27
CA LEU A 314 18.09 1.88 8.55
C LEU A 314 19.21 1.12 9.26
N GLU A 315 20.24 0.66 8.52
CA GLU A 315 21.43 -0.01 9.08
C GLU A 315 22.41 1.00 9.72
N GLN A 316 22.17 2.31 9.56
CA GLN A 316 22.99 3.37 10.18
C GLN A 316 22.42 3.77 11.54
N GLN A 317 23.31 4.15 12.49
CA GLN A 317 22.87 4.65 13.79
C GLN A 317 22.24 6.06 13.66
N PRO A 318 21.34 6.46 14.60
CA PRO A 318 20.74 7.78 14.59
C PRO A 318 21.73 8.95 14.53
N LYS A 319 22.95 8.76 15.07
CA LYS A 319 24.02 9.76 15.02
C LYS A 319 24.61 9.94 13.61
N ASP A 320 24.60 8.88 12.80
CA ASP A 320 25.21 8.87 11.45
C ASP A 320 24.22 9.32 10.37
N ALA A 321 22.90 9.16 10.62
CA ALA A 321 21.82 9.54 9.71
C ALA A 321 20.72 10.35 10.42
N PRO A 322 21.02 11.51 11.04
CA PRO A 322 20.06 12.25 11.88
C PRO A 322 18.83 12.72 11.11
N TRP A 323 18.99 13.13 9.85
CA TRP A 323 17.89 13.58 9.01
C TRP A 323 16.89 12.47 8.68
N PHE A 324 17.37 11.24 8.50
CA PHE A 324 16.54 10.07 8.28
C PHE A 324 15.63 9.79 9.49
N TYR A 325 16.22 9.70 10.67
CA TYR A 325 15.45 9.46 11.90
C TYR A 325 14.55 10.63 12.29
N MET A 326 14.97 11.87 12.00
CA MET A 326 14.15 13.05 12.23
C MET A 326 12.93 13.08 11.30
N ALA A 327 13.11 12.81 10.00
CA ALA A 327 11.99 12.73 9.06
C ALA A 327 10.98 11.66 9.46
N PHE A 328 11.47 10.48 9.87
CA PHE A 328 10.65 9.40 10.39
C PHE A 328 9.84 9.83 11.64
N ALA A 329 10.52 10.43 12.61
CA ALA A 329 9.92 10.89 13.85
C ALA A 329 8.85 11.97 13.64
N VAL A 330 9.17 12.97 12.81
CA VAL A 330 8.25 14.07 12.48
C VAL A 330 6.98 13.51 11.82
N MET A 331 7.13 12.63 10.83
CA MET A 331 5.98 11.99 10.18
C MET A 331 5.09 11.28 11.19
N LEU A 332 5.69 10.43 12.03
CA LEU A 332 4.96 9.61 13.00
C LEU A 332 4.21 10.45 14.05
N VAL A 333 4.88 11.47 14.61
CA VAL A 333 4.29 12.34 15.65
C VAL A 333 3.19 13.24 15.08
N LEU A 334 3.42 13.85 13.91
CA LEU A 334 2.42 14.71 13.27
C LEU A 334 1.19 13.90 12.85
N GLY A 335 1.39 12.73 12.26
CA GLY A 335 0.29 11.85 11.87
C GLY A 335 -0.55 11.40 13.07
N GLY A 336 0.11 10.93 14.13
CA GLY A 336 -0.57 10.53 15.37
C GLY A 336 -1.31 11.69 16.03
N GLY A 337 -0.69 12.88 16.11
CA GLY A 337 -1.30 14.08 16.69
C GLY A 337 -2.57 14.54 15.97
N LEU A 338 -2.55 14.52 14.62
CA LEU A 338 -3.72 14.90 13.82
C LEU A 338 -4.89 13.92 13.98
N VAL A 339 -4.64 12.63 14.08
CA VAL A 339 -5.71 11.65 14.30
C VAL A 339 -6.39 11.83 15.67
N CYS A 340 -5.64 12.29 16.67
CA CYS A 340 -6.20 12.64 17.98
C CYS A 340 -7.08 13.91 17.97
N SER A 341 -7.09 14.70 16.89
CA SER A 341 -7.88 15.95 16.80
C SER A 341 -9.37 15.75 16.46
N GLY A 342 -9.84 14.51 16.30
CA GLY A 342 -11.26 14.19 16.09
C GLY A 342 -11.74 14.25 14.64
N ILE A 343 -10.84 14.14 13.65
CA ILE A 343 -11.20 14.08 12.23
C ILE A 343 -11.98 12.79 11.93
N ASN A 344 -12.96 12.85 11.01
CA ASN A 344 -13.65 11.65 10.54
C ASN A 344 -12.69 10.72 9.79
N LEU A 345 -12.46 9.56 10.38
CA LEU A 345 -11.40 8.64 9.97
C LEU A 345 -11.69 7.97 8.62
N ILE A 346 -12.96 7.68 8.31
CA ILE A 346 -13.36 7.04 7.05
C ILE A 346 -13.27 8.03 5.90
N HIS A 347 -13.83 9.22 6.05
CA HIS A 347 -13.74 10.26 5.02
C HIS A 347 -12.30 10.61 4.70
N LEU A 348 -11.44 10.70 5.72
CA LEU A 348 -10.01 10.94 5.54
C LEU A 348 -9.35 9.84 4.73
N SER A 349 -9.66 8.56 5.02
CA SER A 349 -9.08 7.41 4.33
C SER A 349 -9.46 7.39 2.84
N ILE A 350 -10.74 7.59 2.53
CA ILE A 350 -11.23 7.61 1.15
C ILE A 350 -10.64 8.81 0.39
N ALA A 351 -10.63 10.00 1.00
CA ALA A 351 -10.05 11.21 0.41
C ALA A 351 -8.55 11.02 0.10
N THR A 352 -7.81 10.36 0.99
CA THR A 352 -6.39 10.02 0.74
C THR A 352 -6.25 9.11 -0.48
N GLY A 353 -7.12 8.12 -0.65
CA GLY A 353 -7.15 7.27 -1.84
C GLY A 353 -7.36 8.09 -3.12
N VAL A 354 -8.31 9.00 -3.11
CA VAL A 354 -8.57 9.91 -4.25
C VAL A 354 -7.37 10.81 -4.53
N ILE A 355 -6.74 11.38 -3.50
CA ILE A 355 -5.52 12.18 -3.66
C ILE A 355 -4.41 11.33 -4.29
N ASN A 356 -4.20 10.10 -3.85
CA ASN A 356 -3.22 9.20 -4.45
C ASN A 356 -3.53 8.94 -5.94
N ALA A 357 -4.80 8.72 -6.30
CA ALA A 357 -5.21 8.55 -7.70
C ALA A 357 -4.88 9.79 -8.56
N LEU A 358 -5.09 11.00 -8.02
CA LEU A 358 -4.72 12.27 -8.68
C LEU A 358 -3.20 12.45 -8.85
N LEU A 359 -2.39 11.83 -7.99
CA LEU A 359 -0.93 11.89 -8.04
C LEU A 359 -0.31 10.83 -8.99
N LEU A 360 -1.08 9.81 -9.41
CA LEU A 360 -0.60 8.73 -10.28
C LEU A 360 0.06 9.21 -11.58
N PRO A 361 -0.46 10.22 -12.32
CA PRO A 361 0.18 10.68 -13.55
C PRO A 361 1.64 11.09 -13.35
N ILE A 362 1.95 11.75 -12.23
CA ILE A 362 3.30 12.20 -11.91
C ILE A 362 4.20 11.00 -11.66
N VAL A 363 3.77 10.09 -10.80
CA VAL A 363 4.60 8.96 -10.35
C VAL A 363 4.78 7.94 -11.47
N LEU A 364 3.70 7.53 -12.15
CA LEU A 364 3.77 6.59 -13.27
C LEU A 364 4.52 7.18 -14.46
N GLY A 365 4.39 8.50 -14.69
CA GLY A 365 5.13 9.23 -15.73
C GLY A 365 6.63 9.20 -15.50
N PHE A 366 7.09 9.50 -14.28
CA PHE A 366 8.51 9.38 -13.94
C PHE A 366 8.99 7.93 -13.99
N LEU A 367 8.22 6.98 -13.42
CA LEU A 367 8.57 5.56 -13.43
C LEU A 367 8.78 5.04 -14.86
N TYR A 368 7.83 5.33 -15.75
CA TYR A 368 7.91 4.96 -17.15
C TYR A 368 9.13 5.59 -17.86
N SER A 369 9.33 6.89 -17.65
CA SER A 369 10.43 7.61 -18.27
C SER A 369 11.78 7.08 -17.82
N LEU A 370 11.98 6.87 -16.52
CA LEU A 370 13.22 6.28 -15.97
C LEU A 370 13.44 4.86 -16.49
N ALA A 371 12.41 4.04 -16.57
CA ALA A 371 12.52 2.68 -17.10
C ALA A 371 12.91 2.63 -18.58
N ARG A 372 12.59 3.68 -19.34
CA ARG A 372 13.03 3.84 -20.74
C ARG A 372 14.44 4.40 -20.92
N THR A 373 14.92 5.19 -19.98
CA THR A 373 16.15 5.96 -20.18
C THR A 373 17.33 5.49 -19.34
N GLU A 374 17.09 5.15 -18.07
CA GLU A 374 18.15 4.88 -17.10
C GLU A 374 18.54 3.40 -16.99
N LEU A 375 17.68 2.49 -17.42
CA LEU A 375 17.97 1.06 -17.36
C LEU A 375 19.02 0.64 -18.41
N PRO A 376 19.89 -0.35 -18.09
CA PRO A 376 20.74 -1.02 -19.07
C PRO A 376 19.92 -1.55 -20.25
N LEU A 377 20.51 -1.62 -21.45
CA LEU A 377 19.82 -2.02 -22.68
C LEU A 377 19.05 -3.34 -22.56
N SER A 378 19.60 -4.32 -21.83
CA SER A 378 18.97 -5.64 -21.60
C SER A 378 17.73 -5.62 -20.71
N LEU A 379 17.55 -4.56 -19.91
CA LEU A 379 16.43 -4.38 -18.97
C LEU A 379 15.53 -3.22 -19.35
N ARG A 380 15.91 -2.44 -20.36
CA ARG A 380 15.23 -1.22 -20.77
C ARG A 380 13.80 -1.51 -21.23
N LEU A 381 12.89 -0.67 -20.78
CA LEU A 381 11.51 -0.73 -21.24
C LEU A 381 11.44 -0.26 -22.70
N GLY A 382 11.15 -1.18 -23.60
CA GLY A 382 11.10 -0.89 -25.05
C GLY A 382 10.22 -1.86 -25.82
N GLY A 383 10.16 -1.66 -27.15
CA GLY A 383 9.39 -2.51 -28.05
C GLY A 383 7.89 -2.54 -27.75
N TYR A 384 7.25 -3.65 -28.10
CA TYR A 384 5.81 -3.86 -27.90
C TYR A 384 5.42 -3.81 -26.40
N TYR A 385 6.22 -4.41 -25.53
CA TYR A 385 5.97 -4.38 -24.07
C TYR A 385 5.98 -2.95 -23.53
N GLY A 386 6.93 -2.12 -23.96
CA GLY A 386 6.97 -0.71 -23.56
C GLY A 386 5.75 0.08 -24.03
N ALA A 387 5.23 -0.20 -25.22
CA ALA A 387 3.99 0.41 -25.71
C ALA A 387 2.77 -0.01 -24.87
N VAL A 388 2.64 -1.29 -24.56
CA VAL A 388 1.57 -1.82 -23.70
C VAL A 388 1.59 -1.17 -22.32
N VAL A 389 2.76 -1.09 -21.68
CA VAL A 389 2.91 -0.44 -20.37
C VAL A 389 2.56 1.06 -20.45
N CYS A 390 2.96 1.75 -21.53
CA CYS A 390 2.59 3.15 -21.74
C CYS A 390 1.07 3.32 -21.78
N VAL A 391 0.39 2.52 -22.60
CA VAL A 391 -1.08 2.58 -22.73
C VAL A 391 -1.75 2.30 -21.39
N LEU A 392 -1.32 1.25 -20.68
CA LEU A 392 -1.87 0.91 -19.36
C LEU A 392 -1.67 2.05 -18.36
N PHE A 393 -0.50 2.66 -18.30
CA PHE A 393 -0.22 3.77 -17.38
C PHE A 393 -1.02 5.03 -17.74
N VAL A 394 -1.14 5.35 -19.03
CA VAL A 394 -1.95 6.49 -19.48
C VAL A 394 -3.42 6.27 -19.15
N LEU A 395 -3.96 5.07 -19.41
CA LEU A 395 -5.35 4.74 -19.07
C LEU A 395 -5.58 4.79 -17.55
N THR A 396 -4.69 4.21 -16.77
CA THR A 396 -4.77 4.20 -15.29
C THR A 396 -4.71 5.62 -14.73
N ALA A 397 -3.73 6.40 -15.15
CA ALA A 397 -3.56 7.78 -14.72
C ALA A 397 -4.70 8.69 -15.21
N GLY A 398 -5.12 8.53 -16.45
CA GLY A 398 -6.25 9.27 -17.03
C GLY A 398 -7.58 8.95 -16.33
N PHE A 399 -7.82 7.67 -16.05
CA PHE A 399 -8.99 7.25 -15.29
C PHE A 399 -8.96 7.78 -13.85
N GLY A 400 -7.80 7.69 -13.16
CA GLY A 400 -7.63 8.24 -11.82
C GLY A 400 -7.90 9.75 -11.74
N LEU A 401 -7.40 10.52 -12.73
CA LEU A 401 -7.70 11.95 -12.85
C LEU A 401 -9.20 12.20 -13.09
N TYR A 402 -9.77 11.51 -14.08
CA TYR A 402 -11.18 11.69 -14.43
C TYR A 402 -12.09 11.37 -13.24
N ALA A 403 -11.95 10.17 -12.67
CA ALA A 403 -12.80 9.72 -11.59
C ALA A 403 -12.59 10.52 -10.29
N GLY A 404 -11.34 10.91 -10.00
CA GLY A 404 -11.01 11.74 -8.85
C GLY A 404 -11.59 13.14 -8.96
N ILE A 405 -11.43 13.81 -10.10
CA ILE A 405 -11.98 15.16 -10.33
C ILE A 405 -13.51 15.11 -10.38
N ALA A 406 -14.10 14.18 -11.13
CA ALA A 406 -15.55 14.03 -11.22
C ALA A 406 -16.20 13.75 -9.85
N GLY A 407 -15.52 12.96 -8.99
CA GLY A 407 -16.01 12.67 -7.65
C GLY A 407 -15.87 13.81 -6.64
N ILE A 408 -14.97 14.78 -6.86
CA ILE A 408 -14.79 15.94 -5.95
C ILE A 408 -15.72 17.10 -6.31
N LEU A 409 -16.05 17.28 -7.61
CA LEU A 409 -16.81 18.46 -8.11
C LEU A 409 -18.31 18.43 -7.77
N THR A 410 -18.77 17.50 -6.98
CA THR A 410 -20.14 17.36 -6.50
C THR A 410 -20.24 17.36 -5.00
#